data_4c38fc6d584f9cb28f865167e9a2ce1d
#
_entry.id   4c38fc6d584f9cb28f865167e9a2ce1d
#
_cell.length_a   1.000
_cell.length_b   1.000
_cell.length_c   1.000
_cell.angle_alpha   90.00
_cell.angle_beta   90.00
_cell.angle_gamma   90.00
#
_symmetry.space_group_name_H-M   'P 1'
#
loop_
_entity.id
_entity.type
_entity.pdbx_description
1 polymer ?
#
loop_
_entity_poly.entity_id
_entity_poly.type
_entity_poly.pdbx_seq_one_letter_code
_entity_poly.pdbx_strand_id
1 'polypeptide(L)'
;MAAAIFAKVSPRARVFALVTLAALAASGVVVIGVFATRSDVPSPKLRPGRPPLALDLGVRTDAGARALERAQTLYNRGRPRQAGEIFARQPSLEGQVGAALAAWPDRSLARLQALAAGHPRSALVALHLGLALYWSHRDAEAAAAWRIAAAAQPDTPYAVRASDFLHPRFAPGLPVFSPSFSTPLRIRVLPPERQVAVLAHAAATGGAHAKILYGAALQHLGRPRSAEAQFAAAARLAPDDPDARAAAAVGLFDKDDPSRAFSRLGPLIRTFPHAQTVRFHLGLLLLWMAQVKQARTELRLARAQNPATPLGKQASAYLAVLRSVGTR
;
A
#
# COMPACT_ATOMS: atom_id res chain seq x y z
N MET A 1 -5.00 -12.77 -24.12
CA MET A 1 -4.12 -13.57 -23.23
C MET A 1 -4.33 -13.31 -21.73
N ALA A 2 -4.90 -12.21 -21.29
CA ALA A 2 -5.14 -11.92 -19.86
C ALA A 2 -6.25 -12.78 -19.20
N ALA A 3 -7.22 -13.27 -19.94
CA ALA A 3 -8.36 -14.04 -19.39
C ALA A 3 -8.00 -15.46 -18.89
N ALA A 4 -6.93 -16.06 -19.38
CA ALA A 4 -6.52 -17.43 -19.01
C ALA A 4 -5.77 -17.52 -17.67
N ILE A 5 -5.21 -16.42 -17.18
CA ILE A 5 -4.43 -16.38 -15.93
C ILE A 5 -5.35 -16.36 -14.71
N PHE A 6 -6.58 -15.85 -14.85
CA PHE A 6 -7.55 -15.74 -13.75
C PHE A 6 -8.28 -17.05 -13.38
N ALA A 7 -8.19 -18.08 -14.22
CA ALA A 7 -8.97 -19.31 -14.03
C ALA A 7 -8.53 -20.17 -12.82
N LYS A 8 -7.30 -20.00 -12.30
CA LYS A 8 -6.72 -20.80 -11.18
C LYS A 8 -6.63 -20.06 -9.86
N VAL A 9 -7.09 -18.82 -9.76
CA VAL A 9 -7.02 -18.00 -8.55
C VAL A 9 -8.27 -18.16 -7.72
N SER A 10 -8.15 -18.35 -6.41
CA SER A 10 -9.31 -18.51 -5.53
C SER A 10 -10.27 -17.29 -5.62
N PRO A 11 -11.57 -17.47 -5.42
CA PRO A 11 -12.55 -16.37 -5.47
C PRO A 11 -12.17 -15.19 -4.56
N ARG A 12 -11.57 -15.49 -3.40
CA ARG A 12 -11.09 -14.46 -2.45
C ARG A 12 -9.94 -13.63 -3.01
N ALA A 13 -8.95 -14.29 -3.62
CA ALA A 13 -7.80 -13.60 -4.21
C ALA A 13 -8.22 -12.74 -5.44
N ARG A 14 -9.27 -13.15 -6.17
CA ARG A 14 -9.85 -12.35 -7.27
C ARG A 14 -10.52 -11.09 -6.75
N VAL A 15 -11.30 -11.19 -5.66
CA VAL A 15 -11.90 -10.01 -5.01
C VAL A 15 -10.83 -9.04 -4.56
N PHE A 16 -9.76 -9.51 -3.95
CA PHE A 16 -8.69 -8.66 -3.47
C PHE A 16 -7.91 -7.98 -4.60
N ALA A 17 -7.57 -8.70 -5.65
CA ALA A 17 -6.89 -8.12 -6.81
C ALA A 17 -7.73 -7.03 -7.48
N LEU A 18 -9.04 -7.27 -7.64
CA LEU A 18 -9.97 -6.31 -8.25
C LEU A 18 -10.28 -5.13 -7.33
N VAL A 19 -10.39 -5.35 -6.02
CA VAL A 19 -10.58 -4.27 -5.03
C VAL A 19 -9.36 -3.36 -4.99
N THR A 20 -8.15 -3.91 -5.01
CA THR A 20 -6.92 -3.12 -5.06
C THR A 20 -6.83 -2.30 -6.36
N LEU A 21 -7.21 -2.88 -7.50
CA LEU A 21 -7.25 -2.19 -8.79
C LEU A 21 -8.31 -1.08 -8.81
N ALA A 22 -9.50 -1.33 -8.26
CA ALA A 22 -10.56 -0.34 -8.17
C ALA A 22 -10.21 0.79 -7.18
N ALA A 23 -9.53 0.48 -6.07
CA ALA A 23 -9.02 1.48 -5.14
C ALA A 23 -8.02 2.42 -5.80
N LEU A 24 -7.11 1.89 -6.62
CA LEU A 24 -6.14 2.68 -7.37
C LEU A 24 -6.82 3.56 -8.44
N ALA A 25 -7.81 3.02 -9.14
CA ALA A 25 -8.56 3.78 -10.16
C ALA A 25 -9.49 4.85 -9.56
N ALA A 26 -10.07 4.57 -8.37
CA ALA A 26 -11.01 5.47 -7.71
C ALA A 26 -10.32 6.56 -6.89
N SER A 27 -9.13 6.30 -6.39
CA SER A 27 -8.30 7.28 -5.66
C SER A 27 -7.71 8.35 -6.58
N GLY A 28 -8.13 8.39 -7.85
CA GLY A 28 -7.65 9.30 -8.88
C GLY A 28 -7.40 10.67 -8.32
N VAL A 29 -6.23 10.89 -7.86
CA VAL A 29 -5.57 12.15 -7.70
C VAL A 29 -4.50 12.11 -6.64
N VAL A 30 -3.46 12.67 -6.92
CA VAL A 30 -2.37 13.33 -6.23
C VAL A 30 -1.00 12.73 -6.54
N VAL A 31 -0.87 11.41 -6.82
CA VAL A 31 0.45 10.81 -7.10
C VAL A 31 0.40 9.80 -8.26
N ILE A 32 -0.34 10.09 -9.32
CA ILE A 32 -0.47 9.17 -10.48
C ILE A 32 0.89 8.92 -11.18
N GLY A 33 1.81 9.87 -11.11
CA GLY A 33 3.12 9.75 -11.77
C GLY A 33 4.10 8.78 -11.13
N VAL A 34 3.96 8.46 -9.83
CA VAL A 34 4.91 7.61 -9.09
C VAL A 34 4.43 6.16 -8.97
N PHE A 35 3.12 5.91 -9.12
CA PHE A 35 2.54 4.57 -8.92
C PHE A 35 2.36 3.73 -10.18
N ALA A 36 2.53 4.33 -11.38
CA ALA A 36 2.46 3.58 -12.63
C ALA A 36 3.57 2.50 -12.76
N THR A 37 4.57 2.52 -11.89
CA THR A 37 5.66 1.54 -11.84
C THR A 37 5.59 0.57 -10.65
N ARG A 38 4.50 0.58 -9.87
CA ARG A 38 4.29 -0.52 -8.92
C ARG A 38 3.97 -1.77 -9.71
N SER A 39 5.04 -2.45 -10.09
CA SER A 39 4.98 -3.78 -10.68
C SER A 39 4.06 -4.65 -9.82
N ASP A 40 3.04 -5.23 -10.43
CA ASP A 40 2.28 -6.33 -9.86
C ASP A 40 3.28 -7.34 -9.32
N VAL A 41 3.48 -7.37 -8.00
CA VAL A 41 4.25 -8.42 -7.37
C VAL A 41 3.36 -9.64 -7.43
N PRO A 42 3.77 -10.67 -8.20
CA PRO A 42 2.99 -11.89 -8.29
C PRO A 42 2.78 -12.44 -6.89
N SER A 43 1.56 -12.84 -6.59
CA SER A 43 1.24 -13.64 -5.41
C SER A 43 2.25 -14.76 -5.23
N PRO A 44 2.62 -15.17 -3.99
CA PRO A 44 3.72 -16.09 -3.68
C PRO A 44 3.61 -17.51 -4.24
N LYS A 45 2.82 -17.73 -5.29
CA LYS A 45 2.58 -19.04 -5.92
C LYS A 45 3.61 -19.46 -6.96
N LEU A 46 4.65 -18.70 -7.22
CA LEU A 46 5.58 -18.97 -8.30
C LEU A 46 6.97 -19.23 -7.76
N ARG A 47 7.23 -20.50 -7.50
CA ARG A 47 8.56 -21.05 -7.28
C ARG A 47 9.06 -21.74 -8.54
N PRO A 48 8.94 -21.39 -9.70
CA PRO A 48 9.99 -21.30 -10.72
C PRO A 48 10.16 -19.83 -11.09
N GLY A 49 11.36 -19.35 -11.12
CA GLY A 49 11.67 -17.96 -11.44
C GLY A 49 12.63 -17.35 -10.43
N ARG A 50 12.56 -16.05 -10.27
CA ARG A 50 13.41 -15.28 -9.37
C ARG A 50 12.59 -14.50 -8.35
N PRO A 51 13.16 -14.20 -7.16
CA PRO A 51 12.49 -13.33 -6.19
C PRO A 51 12.15 -11.98 -6.82
N PRO A 52 10.96 -11.42 -6.57
CA PRO A 52 10.61 -10.09 -7.06
C PRO A 52 11.46 -9.02 -6.36
N LEU A 53 11.81 -7.97 -7.09
CA LEU A 53 12.48 -6.79 -6.56
C LEU A 53 11.48 -5.65 -6.48
N ALA A 54 11.43 -4.98 -5.33
CA ALA A 54 10.65 -3.79 -5.12
C ALA A 54 11.45 -2.77 -4.33
N LEU A 55 11.74 -1.65 -4.97
CA LEU A 55 12.41 -0.51 -4.35
C LEU A 55 11.40 0.57 -4.04
N ASP A 56 11.53 1.18 -2.88
CA ASP A 56 10.80 2.39 -2.52
C ASP A 56 11.71 3.59 -2.80
N LEU A 57 11.47 4.23 -3.92
CA LEU A 57 12.18 5.43 -4.31
C LEU A 57 11.45 6.71 -3.86
N GLY A 58 10.28 6.54 -3.25
CA GLY A 58 9.44 7.65 -2.80
C GLY A 58 9.06 8.57 -3.95
N VAL A 59 9.23 9.87 -3.73
CA VAL A 59 9.02 10.93 -4.74
C VAL A 59 10.35 11.45 -5.31
N ARG A 60 11.44 10.71 -5.15
CA ARG A 60 12.77 11.09 -5.65
C ARG A 60 12.81 11.09 -7.19
N THR A 61 13.37 12.16 -7.75
CA THR A 61 13.53 12.36 -9.20
C THR A 61 14.97 12.60 -9.64
N ASP A 62 15.93 12.40 -8.73
CA ASP A 62 17.36 12.51 -9.02
C ASP A 62 17.86 11.43 -10.00
N ALA A 63 19.07 11.61 -10.52
CA ALA A 63 19.66 10.69 -11.50
C ALA A 63 19.82 9.26 -10.96
N GLY A 64 20.15 9.12 -9.66
CA GLY A 64 20.28 7.84 -8.98
C GLY A 64 18.93 7.12 -8.88
N ALA A 65 17.88 7.81 -8.46
CA ALA A 65 16.53 7.27 -8.39
C ALA A 65 16.05 6.80 -9.77
N ARG A 66 16.24 7.61 -10.81
CA ARG A 66 15.90 7.20 -12.19
C ARG A 66 16.71 5.99 -12.69
N ALA A 67 17.97 5.87 -12.28
CA ALA A 67 18.78 4.69 -12.62
C ALA A 67 18.27 3.44 -11.91
N LEU A 68 17.96 3.52 -10.61
CA LEU A 68 17.38 2.44 -9.83
C LEU A 68 16.02 1.98 -10.37
N GLU A 69 15.17 2.91 -10.78
CA GLU A 69 13.86 2.62 -11.38
C GLU A 69 14.00 1.87 -12.70
N ARG A 70 14.90 2.34 -13.59
CA ARG A 70 15.21 1.62 -14.85
C ARG A 70 15.75 0.23 -14.60
N ALA A 71 16.65 0.08 -13.63
CA ALA A 71 17.22 -1.21 -13.28
C ALA A 71 16.16 -2.16 -12.72
N GLN A 72 15.29 -1.69 -11.82
CA GLN A 72 14.15 -2.46 -11.31
C GLN A 72 13.21 -2.89 -12.44
N THR A 73 12.91 -2.00 -13.37
CA THR A 73 12.07 -2.31 -14.54
C THR A 73 12.70 -3.42 -15.41
N LEU A 74 13.99 -3.32 -15.68
CA LEU A 74 14.73 -4.37 -16.43
C LEU A 74 14.69 -5.70 -15.69
N TYR A 75 14.95 -5.70 -14.38
CA TYR A 75 14.91 -6.88 -13.54
C TYR A 75 13.54 -7.58 -13.60
N ASN A 76 12.47 -6.82 -13.41
CA ASN A 76 11.11 -7.32 -13.41
C ASN A 76 10.64 -7.79 -14.80
N ARG A 77 11.23 -7.25 -15.88
CA ARG A 77 11.03 -7.73 -17.28
C ARG A 77 11.90 -8.92 -17.67
N GLY A 78 12.60 -9.55 -16.73
CA GLY A 78 13.40 -10.74 -17.01
C GLY A 78 14.79 -10.46 -17.59
N ARG A 79 15.33 -9.26 -17.43
CA ARG A 79 16.66 -8.85 -17.89
C ARG A 79 17.64 -8.60 -16.71
N PRO A 80 17.92 -9.61 -15.84
CA PRO A 80 18.68 -9.40 -14.60
C PRO A 80 20.13 -8.97 -14.86
N ARG A 81 20.78 -9.43 -15.95
CA ARG A 81 22.16 -9.04 -16.26
C ARG A 81 22.25 -7.53 -16.50
N GLN A 82 21.40 -6.98 -17.36
CA GLN A 82 21.36 -5.55 -17.65
C GLN A 82 20.97 -4.72 -16.39
N ALA A 83 20.03 -5.23 -15.60
CA ALA A 83 19.68 -4.59 -14.32
C ALA A 83 20.87 -4.59 -13.35
N GLY A 84 21.59 -5.70 -13.24
CA GLY A 84 22.76 -5.86 -12.38
C GLY A 84 23.88 -4.87 -12.69
N GLU A 85 24.14 -4.60 -13.96
CA GLU A 85 25.15 -3.61 -14.41
C GLU A 85 24.78 -2.19 -13.93
N ILE A 86 23.50 -1.83 -13.96
CA ILE A 86 23.05 -0.52 -13.48
C ILE A 86 23.10 -0.48 -11.95
N PHE A 87 22.60 -1.52 -11.28
CA PHE A 87 22.63 -1.60 -9.81
C PHE A 87 24.04 -1.53 -9.24
N ALA A 88 25.01 -2.21 -9.88
CA ALA A 88 26.41 -2.21 -9.45
C ALA A 88 27.07 -0.83 -9.43
N ARG A 89 26.54 0.12 -10.21
CA ARG A 89 27.01 1.52 -10.25
C ARG A 89 26.32 2.40 -9.20
N GLN A 90 25.33 1.86 -8.44
CA GLN A 90 24.61 2.60 -7.41
C GLN A 90 25.14 2.18 -6.03
N PRO A 91 25.82 3.06 -5.29
CA PRO A 91 26.39 2.72 -3.98
C PRO A 91 25.35 2.62 -2.87
N SER A 92 24.11 3.07 -3.13
CA SER A 92 23.02 3.03 -2.16
C SER A 92 22.64 1.59 -1.79
N LEU A 93 21.98 1.40 -0.65
CA LEU A 93 21.52 0.11 -0.17
C LEU A 93 20.52 -0.54 -1.16
N GLU A 94 19.70 0.27 -1.82
CA GLU A 94 18.79 -0.17 -2.89
C GLU A 94 19.57 -0.76 -4.08
N GLY A 95 20.68 -0.12 -4.46
CA GLY A 95 21.58 -0.62 -5.50
C GLY A 95 22.21 -1.94 -5.11
N GLN A 96 22.71 -2.06 -3.89
CA GLN A 96 23.33 -3.28 -3.37
C GLN A 96 22.34 -4.45 -3.29
N VAL A 97 21.12 -4.21 -2.80
CA VAL A 97 20.05 -5.23 -2.79
C VAL A 97 19.65 -5.62 -4.21
N GLY A 98 19.50 -4.64 -5.11
CA GLY A 98 19.19 -4.90 -6.51
C GLY A 98 20.28 -5.74 -7.21
N ALA A 99 21.55 -5.41 -6.99
CA ALA A 99 22.71 -6.17 -7.52
C ALA A 99 22.77 -7.60 -6.93
N ALA A 100 22.45 -7.75 -5.64
CA ALA A 100 22.39 -9.07 -5.02
C ALA A 100 21.31 -9.94 -5.66
N LEU A 101 20.09 -9.42 -5.86
CA LEU A 101 19.01 -10.15 -6.51
C LEU A 101 19.26 -10.40 -8.01
N ALA A 102 19.90 -9.48 -8.71
CA ALA A 102 20.27 -9.67 -10.12
C ALA A 102 21.21 -10.85 -10.34
N ALA A 103 21.96 -11.26 -9.31
CA ALA A 103 22.83 -12.44 -9.32
C ALA A 103 22.09 -13.76 -8.95
N TRP A 104 20.77 -13.78 -8.91
CA TRP A 104 19.98 -14.98 -8.62
C TRP A 104 20.16 -16.05 -9.70
N PRO A 105 20.30 -17.36 -9.33
CA PRO A 105 20.28 -17.89 -7.95
C PRO A 105 21.65 -17.96 -7.25
N ASP A 106 22.77 -17.89 -7.97
CA ASP A 106 24.07 -18.41 -7.55
C ASP A 106 24.65 -17.75 -6.29
N ARG A 107 24.65 -16.41 -6.22
CA ARG A 107 25.29 -15.65 -5.11
C ARG A 107 24.31 -14.74 -4.36
N SER A 108 23.06 -14.75 -4.74
CA SER A 108 22.07 -13.81 -4.24
C SER A 108 21.85 -13.96 -2.74
N LEU A 109 21.61 -15.18 -2.27
CA LEU A 109 21.30 -15.45 -0.86
C LEU A 109 22.47 -15.06 0.05
N ALA A 110 23.69 -15.47 -0.27
CA ALA A 110 24.87 -15.13 0.52
C ALA A 110 25.11 -13.62 0.60
N ARG A 111 24.91 -12.90 -0.51
CA ARG A 111 25.04 -11.44 -0.55
C ARG A 111 23.97 -10.76 0.32
N LEU A 112 22.71 -11.21 0.24
CA LEU A 112 21.63 -10.66 1.05
C LEU A 112 21.81 -10.97 2.54
N GLN A 113 22.35 -12.13 2.89
CA GLN A 113 22.73 -12.46 4.28
C GLN A 113 23.85 -11.55 4.79
N ALA A 114 24.87 -11.28 3.99
CA ALA A 114 25.92 -10.33 4.34
C ALA A 114 25.36 -8.89 4.54
N LEU A 115 24.47 -8.44 3.64
CA LEU A 115 23.79 -7.16 3.79
C LEU A 115 22.94 -7.12 5.05
N ALA A 116 22.23 -8.20 5.39
CA ALA A 116 21.43 -8.27 6.60
C ALA A 116 22.29 -8.22 7.89
N ALA A 117 23.46 -8.82 7.88
CA ALA A 117 24.41 -8.73 8.98
C ALA A 117 24.95 -7.29 9.16
N GLY A 118 25.25 -6.60 8.05
CA GLY A 118 25.69 -5.20 8.07
C GLY A 118 24.57 -4.17 8.34
N HIS A 119 23.31 -4.53 8.02
CA HIS A 119 22.17 -3.64 8.13
C HIS A 119 20.97 -4.31 8.85
N PRO A 120 21.11 -4.73 10.12
CA PRO A 120 20.11 -5.56 10.81
C PRO A 120 18.77 -4.85 11.04
N ARG A 121 18.72 -3.52 10.93
CA ARG A 121 17.50 -2.72 11.07
C ARG A 121 16.93 -2.25 9.72
N SER A 122 17.39 -2.79 8.60
CA SER A 122 16.87 -2.40 7.29
C SER A 122 15.69 -3.27 6.87
N ALA A 123 14.50 -2.69 6.81
CA ALA A 123 13.31 -3.37 6.28
C ALA A 123 13.47 -3.75 4.81
N LEU A 124 14.17 -2.92 4.01
CA LEU A 124 14.52 -3.22 2.62
C LEU A 124 15.29 -4.54 2.51
N VAL A 125 16.38 -4.66 3.28
CA VAL A 125 17.24 -5.85 3.23
C VAL A 125 16.50 -7.08 3.76
N ALA A 126 15.84 -6.95 4.91
CA ALA A 126 15.13 -8.07 5.54
C ALA A 126 13.97 -8.57 4.67
N LEU A 127 13.22 -7.68 4.00
CA LEU A 127 12.19 -8.07 3.05
C LEU A 127 12.76 -8.92 1.91
N HIS A 128 13.84 -8.45 1.27
CA HIS A 128 14.40 -9.12 0.10
C HIS A 128 15.18 -10.39 0.46
N LEU A 129 15.78 -10.44 1.65
CA LEU A 129 16.32 -11.69 2.19
C LEU A 129 15.21 -12.72 2.39
N GLY A 130 14.08 -12.32 2.99
CA GLY A 130 12.91 -13.19 3.14
C GLY A 130 12.39 -13.71 1.80
N LEU A 131 12.35 -12.85 0.77
CA LEU A 131 11.98 -13.28 -0.59
C LEU A 131 12.98 -14.30 -1.17
N ALA A 132 14.27 -14.09 -1.05
CA ALA A 132 15.28 -15.02 -1.53
C ALA A 132 15.22 -16.36 -0.79
N LEU A 133 15.03 -16.34 0.53
CA LEU A 133 14.83 -17.53 1.35
C LEU A 133 13.58 -18.33 0.92
N TYR A 134 12.46 -17.63 0.67
CA TYR A 134 11.23 -18.25 0.21
C TYR A 134 11.41 -18.93 -1.16
N TRP A 135 12.10 -18.27 -2.11
CA TRP A 135 12.43 -18.89 -3.41
C TRP A 135 13.42 -20.05 -3.30
N SER A 136 14.18 -20.12 -2.20
CA SER A 136 15.06 -21.23 -1.84
C SER A 136 14.39 -22.33 -1.01
N HIS A 137 13.06 -22.34 -0.89
CA HIS A 137 12.27 -23.29 -0.06
C HIS A 137 12.60 -23.27 1.45
N ARG A 138 13.13 -22.16 1.96
CA ARG A 138 13.44 -21.94 3.39
C ARG A 138 12.34 -21.09 4.04
N ASP A 139 11.11 -21.63 4.10
CA ASP A 139 9.91 -20.88 4.44
C ASP A 139 9.90 -20.32 5.87
N ALA A 140 10.38 -21.10 6.84
CA ALA A 140 10.45 -20.64 8.23
C ALA A 140 11.40 -19.45 8.41
N GLU A 141 12.53 -19.48 7.73
CA GLU A 141 13.52 -18.40 7.75
C GLU A 141 13.02 -17.18 6.96
N ALA A 142 12.32 -17.38 5.85
CA ALA A 142 11.66 -16.32 5.11
C ALA A 142 10.65 -15.57 6.02
N ALA A 143 9.81 -16.31 6.74
CA ALA A 143 8.86 -15.72 7.68
C ALA A 143 9.56 -14.96 8.82
N ALA A 144 10.69 -15.49 9.34
CA ALA A 144 11.49 -14.77 10.33
C ALA A 144 12.05 -13.44 9.78
N ALA A 145 12.60 -13.46 8.56
CA ALA A 145 13.11 -12.26 7.91
C ALA A 145 12.00 -11.22 7.65
N TRP A 146 10.80 -11.66 7.25
CA TRP A 146 9.65 -10.74 7.08
C TRP A 146 9.15 -10.14 8.40
N ARG A 147 9.20 -10.89 9.53
CA ARG A 147 8.91 -10.29 10.85
C ARG A 147 9.91 -9.20 11.21
N ILE A 148 11.21 -9.42 10.91
CA ILE A 148 12.23 -8.38 11.08
C ILE A 148 11.91 -7.16 10.20
N ALA A 149 11.57 -7.37 8.93
CA ALA A 149 11.24 -6.27 8.01
C ALA A 149 10.03 -5.45 8.49
N ALA A 150 8.97 -6.13 8.97
CA ALA A 150 7.77 -5.48 9.48
C ALA A 150 8.04 -4.65 10.75
N ALA A 151 8.92 -5.14 11.64
CA ALA A 151 9.21 -4.51 12.93
C ALA A 151 10.29 -3.42 12.85
N ALA A 152 11.32 -3.59 12.00
CA ALA A 152 12.51 -2.74 12.01
C ALA A 152 12.23 -1.31 11.53
N GLN A 153 11.42 -1.14 10.51
CA GLN A 153 11.05 0.15 9.93
C GLN A 153 9.55 0.16 9.57
N PRO A 154 8.65 0.17 10.56
CA PRO A 154 7.21 -0.02 10.36
C PRO A 154 6.54 1.08 9.52
N ASP A 155 7.23 2.19 9.32
CA ASP A 155 6.77 3.32 8.49
C ASP A 155 7.37 3.28 7.08
N THR A 156 7.41 2.09 6.47
CA THR A 156 7.94 1.90 5.12
C THR A 156 7.07 0.95 4.29
N PRO A 157 7.04 1.11 2.96
CA PRO A 157 6.40 0.14 2.08
C PRO A 157 6.98 -1.28 2.20
N TYR A 158 8.23 -1.41 2.64
CA TYR A 158 8.86 -2.71 2.87
C TYR A 158 8.22 -3.46 4.03
N ALA A 159 7.94 -2.76 5.14
CA ALA A 159 7.25 -3.32 6.30
C ALA A 159 5.82 -3.73 5.95
N VAL A 160 5.09 -2.88 5.22
CA VAL A 160 3.73 -3.21 4.74
C VAL A 160 3.75 -4.46 3.88
N ARG A 161 4.70 -4.56 2.95
CA ARG A 161 4.83 -5.73 2.06
C ARG A 161 5.25 -6.99 2.83
N ALA A 162 6.12 -6.86 3.81
CA ALA A 162 6.47 -7.99 4.68
C ALA A 162 5.25 -8.50 5.45
N SER A 163 4.43 -7.60 5.97
CA SER A 163 3.15 -7.94 6.60
C SER A 163 2.19 -8.62 5.62
N ASP A 164 2.19 -8.26 4.33
CA ASP A 164 1.38 -8.95 3.31
C ASP A 164 1.74 -10.44 3.20
N PHE A 165 3.03 -10.76 3.23
CA PHE A 165 3.48 -12.16 3.18
C PHE A 165 3.17 -12.92 4.46
N LEU A 166 3.21 -12.27 5.61
CA LEU A 166 2.86 -12.87 6.90
C LEU A 166 1.34 -13.11 7.01
N HIS A 167 0.53 -12.30 6.33
CA HIS A 167 -0.94 -12.34 6.41
C HIS A 167 -1.60 -12.55 5.04
N PRO A 168 -1.38 -13.70 4.38
CA PRO A 168 -1.86 -13.95 3.00
C PRO A 168 -3.39 -14.05 2.89
N ARG A 169 -4.12 -14.01 4.01
CA ARG A 169 -5.59 -14.02 4.03
C ARG A 169 -6.21 -12.63 3.88
N PHE A 170 -5.43 -11.58 4.07
CA PHE A 170 -5.86 -10.20 3.88
C PHE A 170 -5.55 -9.71 2.46
N ALA A 171 -6.20 -8.64 2.06
CA ALA A 171 -5.82 -7.92 0.85
C ALA A 171 -4.39 -7.37 0.96
N PRO A 172 -3.62 -7.33 -0.14
CA PRO A 172 -2.30 -6.70 -0.14
C PRO A 172 -2.39 -5.21 0.22
N GLY A 173 -1.37 -4.71 0.89
CA GLY A 173 -1.31 -3.33 1.37
C GLY A 173 -2.22 -3.08 2.57
N LEU A 174 -2.48 -1.82 2.84
CA LEU A 174 -3.35 -1.34 3.90
C LEU A 174 -4.53 -0.56 3.30
N PRO A 175 -5.69 -0.49 3.97
CA PRO A 175 -6.79 0.36 3.54
C PRO A 175 -6.37 1.83 3.56
N VAL A 176 -6.64 2.55 2.47
CA VAL A 176 -6.29 3.96 2.34
C VAL A 176 -7.51 4.81 2.67
N PHE A 177 -7.31 5.85 3.48
CA PHE A 177 -8.35 6.83 3.75
C PHE A 177 -8.55 7.76 2.55
N SER A 178 -9.79 7.93 2.14
CA SER A 178 -10.22 8.87 1.09
C SER A 178 -11.08 9.97 1.74
N PRO A 179 -10.60 11.23 1.78
CA PRO A 179 -11.39 12.34 2.32
C PRO A 179 -12.68 12.57 1.53
N SER A 180 -13.74 13.07 2.20
CA SER A 180 -14.97 13.51 1.53
C SER A 180 -14.77 14.80 0.72
N PHE A 181 -13.68 15.51 0.96
CA PHE A 181 -13.27 16.75 0.28
C PHE A 181 -12.01 16.53 -0.58
N SER A 182 -11.84 17.39 -1.57
CA SER A 182 -10.73 17.26 -2.52
C SER A 182 -9.51 18.08 -2.13
N THR A 183 -8.33 17.58 -2.46
CA THR A 183 -7.12 18.40 -2.44
C THR A 183 -7.29 19.60 -3.38
N PRO A 184 -6.94 20.83 -2.95
CA PRO A 184 -7.03 22.03 -3.80
C PRO A 184 -6.32 21.85 -5.14
N LEU A 185 -6.93 22.35 -6.22
CA LEU A 185 -6.41 22.18 -7.58
C LEU A 185 -4.97 22.69 -7.70
N ARG A 186 -4.65 23.84 -7.08
CA ARG A 186 -3.30 24.41 -7.03
C ARG A 186 -2.22 23.46 -6.51
N ILE A 187 -2.60 22.50 -5.65
CA ILE A 187 -1.66 21.48 -5.14
C ILE A 187 -1.63 20.30 -6.11
N ARG A 188 -2.77 19.87 -6.61
CA ARG A 188 -2.89 18.68 -7.50
C ARG A 188 -2.09 18.80 -8.80
N VAL A 189 -1.88 19.99 -9.29
CA VAL A 189 -1.12 20.25 -10.54
C VAL A 189 0.40 20.33 -10.33
N LEU A 190 0.87 20.32 -9.08
CA LEU A 190 2.31 20.35 -8.77
C LEU A 190 2.95 18.99 -9.06
N PRO A 191 4.26 18.93 -9.32
CA PRO A 191 5.02 17.68 -9.29
C PRO A 191 4.89 16.97 -7.94
N PRO A 192 4.92 15.62 -7.90
CA PRO A 192 4.64 14.83 -6.68
C PRO A 192 5.45 15.24 -5.45
N GLU A 193 6.75 15.49 -5.61
CA GLU A 193 7.62 15.93 -4.52
C GLU A 193 7.19 17.29 -3.94
N ARG A 194 6.74 18.22 -4.79
CA ARG A 194 6.23 19.52 -4.36
C ARG A 194 4.86 19.41 -3.70
N GLN A 195 4.00 18.51 -4.21
CA GLN A 195 2.70 18.24 -3.58
C GLN A 195 2.91 17.80 -2.13
N VAL A 196 3.78 16.82 -1.90
CA VAL A 196 4.07 16.30 -0.55
C VAL A 196 4.64 17.39 0.35
N ALA A 197 5.58 18.20 -0.15
CA ALA A 197 6.18 19.29 0.61
C ALA A 197 5.14 20.35 1.02
N VAL A 198 4.27 20.75 0.11
CA VAL A 198 3.20 21.72 0.39
C VAL A 198 2.19 21.17 1.39
N LEU A 199 1.79 19.90 1.24
CA LEU A 199 0.88 19.25 2.18
C LEU A 199 1.50 19.10 3.57
N ALA A 200 2.79 18.74 3.66
CA ALA A 200 3.53 18.66 4.91
C ALA A 200 3.58 20.02 5.63
N HIS A 201 3.93 21.08 4.90
CA HIS A 201 3.94 22.44 5.44
C HIS A 201 2.54 22.88 5.93
N ALA A 202 1.52 22.66 5.10
CA ALA A 202 0.15 22.98 5.49
C ALA A 202 -0.33 22.19 6.72
N ALA A 203 0.09 20.92 6.86
CA ALA A 203 -0.25 20.10 8.03
C ALA A 203 0.49 20.54 9.30
N ALA A 204 1.68 21.12 9.19
CA ALA A 204 2.43 21.60 10.35
C ALA A 204 1.71 22.74 11.07
N THR A 205 1.16 23.70 10.32
CA THR A 205 0.56 24.94 10.85
C THR A 205 -0.97 24.97 10.76
N GLY A 206 -1.57 24.06 9.97
CA GLY A 206 -2.99 24.08 9.65
C GLY A 206 -3.87 23.19 10.52
N GLY A 207 -5.18 23.29 10.27
CA GLY A 207 -6.22 22.55 10.98
C GLY A 207 -6.35 21.09 10.54
N ALA A 208 -7.45 20.47 10.99
CA ALA A 208 -7.71 19.03 10.79
C ALA A 208 -7.68 18.61 9.31
N HIS A 209 -8.30 19.37 8.41
CA HIS A 209 -8.33 19.03 6.98
C HIS A 209 -6.94 18.98 6.34
N ALA A 210 -6.04 19.91 6.71
CA ALA A 210 -4.66 19.88 6.20
C ALA A 210 -3.92 18.62 6.66
N LYS A 211 -4.11 18.22 7.92
CA LYS A 211 -3.52 16.98 8.47
C LYS A 211 -4.11 15.73 7.80
N ILE A 212 -5.41 15.71 7.51
CA ILE A 212 -6.06 14.62 6.78
C ILE A 212 -5.47 14.47 5.37
N LEU A 213 -5.33 15.56 4.63
CA LEU A 213 -4.75 15.53 3.28
C LEU A 213 -3.30 15.05 3.28
N TYR A 214 -2.49 15.51 4.24
CA TYR A 214 -1.11 15.06 4.35
C TYR A 214 -1.04 13.59 4.80
N GLY A 215 -1.88 13.18 5.76
CA GLY A 215 -1.98 11.78 6.19
C GLY A 215 -2.36 10.85 5.03
N ALA A 216 -3.32 11.24 4.19
CA ALA A 216 -3.69 10.49 2.99
C ALA A 216 -2.52 10.38 2.00
N ALA A 217 -1.78 11.47 1.77
CA ALA A 217 -0.58 11.45 0.94
C ALA A 217 0.50 10.51 1.50
N LEU A 218 0.71 10.51 2.82
CA LEU A 218 1.64 9.59 3.49
C LEU A 218 1.21 8.12 3.35
N GLN A 219 -0.08 7.80 3.44
CA GLN A 219 -0.57 6.45 3.16
C GLN A 219 -0.26 6.01 1.73
N HIS A 220 -0.46 6.88 0.75
CA HIS A 220 -0.10 6.61 -0.65
C HIS A 220 1.40 6.39 -0.85
N LEU A 221 2.24 7.04 -0.06
CA LEU A 221 3.69 6.83 -0.04
C LEU A 221 4.11 5.59 0.77
N GLY A 222 3.17 4.84 1.34
CA GLY A 222 3.46 3.69 2.18
C GLY A 222 4.12 4.07 3.51
N ARG A 223 3.71 5.20 4.09
CA ARG A 223 4.15 5.71 5.40
C ARG A 223 2.98 5.62 6.40
N PRO A 224 2.57 4.39 6.80
CA PRO A 224 1.35 4.20 7.58
C PRO A 224 1.42 4.81 8.98
N ARG A 225 2.58 4.75 9.66
CA ARG A 225 2.72 5.29 11.01
C ARG A 225 2.73 6.82 11.04
N SER A 226 3.40 7.43 10.07
CA SER A 226 3.33 8.87 9.88
C SER A 226 1.91 9.33 9.52
N ALA A 227 1.19 8.59 8.69
CA ALA A 227 -0.21 8.87 8.36
C ALA A 227 -1.12 8.73 9.59
N GLU A 228 -0.98 7.66 10.39
CA GLU A 228 -1.69 7.44 11.64
C GLU A 228 -1.53 8.64 12.59
N ALA A 229 -0.29 9.14 12.74
CA ALA A 229 -0.01 10.31 13.58
C ALA A 229 -0.74 11.57 13.10
N GLN A 230 -0.78 11.82 11.78
CA GLN A 230 -1.51 12.95 11.19
C GLN A 230 -3.03 12.81 11.40
N PHE A 231 -3.60 11.64 11.18
CA PHE A 231 -5.02 11.38 11.39
C PHE A 231 -5.42 11.49 12.86
N ALA A 232 -4.61 10.97 13.77
CA ALA A 232 -4.83 11.14 15.21
C ALA A 232 -4.80 12.62 15.62
N ALA A 233 -3.87 13.40 15.06
CA ALA A 233 -3.79 14.84 15.32
C ALA A 233 -5.04 15.58 14.74
N ALA A 234 -5.49 15.20 13.55
CA ALA A 234 -6.72 15.76 12.96
C ALA A 234 -7.95 15.50 13.84
N ALA A 235 -8.11 14.27 14.33
CA ALA A 235 -9.24 13.90 15.20
C ALA A 235 -9.21 14.62 16.57
N ARG A 236 -8.02 14.96 17.09
CA ARG A 236 -7.91 15.78 18.29
C ARG A 236 -8.31 17.25 18.05
N LEU A 237 -7.99 17.79 16.88
CA LEU A 237 -8.33 19.17 16.51
C LEU A 237 -9.80 19.35 16.15
N ALA A 238 -10.43 18.32 15.60
CA ALA A 238 -11.82 18.34 15.16
C ALA A 238 -12.54 17.04 15.60
N PRO A 239 -12.87 16.91 16.88
CA PRO A 239 -13.48 15.69 17.42
C PRO A 239 -14.90 15.42 16.88
N ASP A 240 -15.59 16.44 16.39
CA ASP A 240 -16.92 16.36 15.82
C ASP A 240 -16.93 16.27 14.28
N ASP A 241 -15.75 16.24 13.65
CA ASP A 241 -15.62 16.05 12.21
C ASP A 241 -15.58 14.54 11.85
N PRO A 242 -16.58 14.03 11.10
CA PRO A 242 -16.63 12.63 10.73
C PRO A 242 -15.44 12.18 9.86
N ASP A 243 -14.87 13.05 9.01
CA ASP A 243 -13.67 12.72 8.24
C ASP A 243 -12.46 12.53 9.15
N ALA A 244 -12.27 13.42 10.11
CA ALA A 244 -11.16 13.33 11.06
C ALA A 244 -11.24 12.06 11.93
N ARG A 245 -12.45 11.75 12.43
CA ARG A 245 -12.69 10.54 13.22
C ARG A 245 -12.55 9.26 12.41
N ALA A 246 -13.07 9.23 11.18
CA ALA A 246 -12.94 8.07 10.29
C ALA A 246 -11.48 7.88 9.83
N ALA A 247 -10.76 8.96 9.52
CA ALA A 247 -9.33 8.89 9.17
C ALA A 247 -8.50 8.30 10.31
N ALA A 248 -8.71 8.77 11.55
CA ALA A 248 -8.03 8.23 12.72
C ALA A 248 -8.33 6.73 12.93
N ALA A 249 -9.57 6.31 12.70
CA ALA A 249 -9.95 4.90 12.82
C ALA A 249 -9.31 4.03 11.72
N VAL A 250 -9.35 4.49 10.47
CA VAL A 250 -8.73 3.77 9.32
C VAL A 250 -7.20 3.68 9.48
N GLY A 251 -6.56 4.75 9.96
CA GLY A 251 -5.12 4.76 10.21
C GLY A 251 -4.64 3.73 11.22
N LEU A 252 -5.53 3.29 12.12
CA LEU A 252 -5.24 2.25 13.11
C LEU A 252 -5.30 0.81 12.56
N PHE A 253 -5.66 0.63 11.28
CA PHE A 253 -5.79 -0.71 10.72
C PHE A 253 -4.44 -1.44 10.71
N ASP A 254 -4.41 -2.58 11.36
CA ASP A 254 -3.26 -3.48 11.43
C ASP A 254 -3.74 -4.90 11.11
N LYS A 255 -2.96 -5.65 10.33
CA LYS A 255 -3.30 -7.04 9.97
C LYS A 255 -3.10 -8.01 11.13
N ASP A 256 -2.25 -7.67 12.10
CA ASP A 256 -2.09 -8.42 13.34
C ASP A 256 -3.28 -8.20 14.28
N ASP A 257 -3.85 -6.99 14.30
CA ASP A 257 -5.01 -6.64 15.13
C ASP A 257 -5.97 -5.69 14.40
N PRO A 258 -6.79 -6.20 13.47
CA PRO A 258 -7.79 -5.38 12.77
C PRO A 258 -8.85 -4.79 13.69
N SER A 259 -9.06 -5.37 14.88
CA SER A 259 -10.09 -4.92 15.84
C SER A 259 -9.85 -3.49 16.30
N ARG A 260 -8.60 -3.02 16.31
CA ARG A 260 -8.23 -1.62 16.65
C ARG A 260 -8.94 -0.60 15.76
N ALA A 261 -9.00 -0.85 14.46
CA ALA A 261 -9.71 0.03 13.52
C ALA A 261 -11.22 -0.09 13.66
N PHE A 262 -11.74 -1.32 13.74
CA PHE A 262 -13.19 -1.55 13.82
C PHE A 262 -13.81 -1.02 15.11
N SER A 263 -13.14 -1.16 16.26
CA SER A 263 -13.60 -0.64 17.54
C SER A 263 -13.74 0.91 17.55
N ARG A 264 -13.01 1.59 16.70
CA ARG A 264 -13.08 3.05 16.55
C ARG A 264 -14.04 3.49 15.46
N LEU A 265 -14.07 2.76 14.32
CA LEU A 265 -14.91 3.15 13.19
C LEU A 265 -16.39 2.74 13.37
N GLY A 266 -16.65 1.55 13.92
CA GLY A 266 -18.00 1.02 14.08
C GLY A 266 -18.95 1.93 14.85
N PRO A 267 -18.59 2.43 16.03
CA PRO A 267 -19.43 3.36 16.80
C PRO A 267 -19.77 4.65 16.06
N LEU A 268 -18.93 5.11 15.13
CA LEU A 268 -19.17 6.36 14.39
C LEU A 268 -20.44 6.32 13.52
N ILE A 269 -20.93 5.12 13.16
CA ILE A 269 -22.20 4.97 12.46
C ILE A 269 -23.37 5.57 13.26
N ARG A 270 -23.33 5.43 14.59
CA ARG A 270 -24.36 5.97 15.48
C ARG A 270 -24.13 7.46 15.76
N THR A 271 -22.86 7.86 15.89
CA THR A 271 -22.50 9.26 16.13
C THR A 271 -22.77 10.13 14.90
N PHE A 272 -22.49 9.60 13.70
CA PHE A 272 -22.60 10.30 12.43
C PHE A 272 -23.41 9.49 11.41
N PRO A 273 -24.73 9.29 11.62
CA PRO A 273 -25.56 8.38 10.81
C PRO A 273 -25.63 8.78 9.33
N HIS A 274 -25.45 10.04 9.02
CA HIS A 274 -25.52 10.62 7.68
C HIS A 274 -24.13 10.93 7.08
N ALA A 275 -23.04 10.55 7.75
CA ALA A 275 -21.69 10.78 7.23
C ALA A 275 -21.28 9.67 6.25
N GLN A 276 -21.24 10.02 4.96
CA GLN A 276 -20.86 9.13 3.87
C GLN A 276 -19.47 8.52 4.10
N THR A 277 -18.52 9.30 4.60
CA THR A 277 -17.15 8.89 4.88
C THR A 277 -17.10 7.69 5.84
N VAL A 278 -17.94 7.67 6.89
CA VAL A 278 -17.98 6.59 7.89
C VAL A 278 -18.44 5.28 7.24
N ARG A 279 -19.56 5.32 6.50
CA ARG A 279 -20.11 4.14 5.81
C ARG A 279 -19.16 3.61 4.74
N PHE A 280 -18.56 4.51 3.96
CA PHE A 280 -17.62 4.15 2.91
C PHE A 280 -16.42 3.41 3.47
N HIS A 281 -15.78 3.97 4.51
CA HIS A 281 -14.56 3.37 5.08
C HIS A 281 -14.85 2.11 5.88
N LEU A 282 -16.01 1.99 6.52
CA LEU A 282 -16.40 0.71 7.11
C LEU A 282 -16.56 -0.37 6.04
N GLY A 283 -17.21 -0.05 4.93
CA GLY A 283 -17.28 -0.95 3.78
C GLY A 283 -15.90 -1.35 3.25
N LEU A 284 -14.97 -0.39 3.19
CA LEU A 284 -13.58 -0.64 2.77
C LEU A 284 -12.85 -1.59 3.74
N LEU A 285 -12.89 -1.34 5.05
CA LEU A 285 -12.26 -2.22 6.05
C LEU A 285 -12.84 -3.65 5.99
N LEU A 286 -14.15 -3.76 5.81
CA LEU A 286 -14.82 -5.07 5.65
C LEU A 286 -14.34 -5.83 4.41
N LEU A 287 -13.98 -5.11 3.32
CA LEU A 287 -13.37 -5.75 2.14
C LEU A 287 -11.98 -6.32 2.46
N TRP A 288 -11.16 -5.60 3.22
CA TRP A 288 -9.85 -6.11 3.68
C TRP A 288 -9.97 -7.37 4.52
N MET A 289 -11.07 -7.50 5.26
CA MET A 289 -11.42 -8.71 6.04
C MET A 289 -12.11 -9.81 5.22
N ALA A 290 -12.25 -9.64 3.91
CA ALA A 290 -13.02 -10.52 3.03
C ALA A 290 -14.53 -10.68 3.42
N GLN A 291 -15.07 -9.74 4.20
CA GLN A 291 -16.49 -9.73 4.61
C GLN A 291 -17.35 -9.07 3.53
N VAL A 292 -17.39 -9.68 2.35
CA VAL A 292 -17.94 -9.10 1.12
C VAL A 292 -19.42 -8.71 1.24
N LYS A 293 -20.24 -9.52 1.94
CA LYS A 293 -21.68 -9.24 2.09
C LYS A 293 -21.90 -7.95 2.87
N GLN A 294 -21.26 -7.82 4.03
CA GLN A 294 -21.34 -6.64 4.89
C GLN A 294 -20.76 -5.41 4.18
N ALA A 295 -19.60 -5.57 3.53
CA ALA A 295 -18.98 -4.51 2.74
C ALA A 295 -19.94 -3.96 1.66
N ARG A 296 -20.62 -4.84 0.91
CA ARG A 296 -21.63 -4.42 -0.08
C ARG A 296 -22.74 -3.59 0.54
N THR A 297 -23.20 -3.97 1.73
CA THR A 297 -24.25 -3.22 2.43
C THR A 297 -23.79 -1.81 2.78
N GLU A 298 -22.62 -1.67 3.40
CA GLU A 298 -22.09 -0.36 3.79
C GLU A 298 -21.76 0.52 2.56
N LEU A 299 -21.19 -0.05 1.50
CA LEU A 299 -20.92 0.66 0.26
C LEU A 299 -22.21 1.11 -0.46
N ARG A 300 -23.30 0.33 -0.41
CA ARG A 300 -24.60 0.75 -0.95
C ARG A 300 -25.17 1.92 -0.15
N LEU A 301 -25.08 1.86 1.17
CA LEU A 301 -25.51 2.96 2.04
C LEU A 301 -24.69 4.22 1.79
N ALA A 302 -23.36 4.11 1.70
CA ALA A 302 -22.50 5.23 1.36
C ALA A 302 -22.86 5.86 0.00
N ARG A 303 -23.09 5.04 -1.02
CA ARG A 303 -23.53 5.52 -2.34
C ARG A 303 -24.88 6.21 -2.27
N ALA A 304 -25.82 5.64 -1.52
CA ALA A 304 -27.19 6.18 -1.43
C ALA A 304 -27.24 7.55 -0.75
N GLN A 305 -26.34 7.82 0.20
CA GLN A 305 -26.28 9.13 0.86
C GLN A 305 -25.97 10.28 -0.11
N ASN A 306 -25.00 10.09 -1.02
CA ASN A 306 -24.76 11.03 -2.12
C ASN A 306 -23.91 10.36 -3.23
N PRO A 307 -24.53 9.93 -4.34
CA PRO A 307 -23.81 9.25 -5.42
C PRO A 307 -22.90 10.16 -6.25
N ALA A 308 -23.13 11.48 -6.23
CA ALA A 308 -22.39 12.45 -7.05
C ALA A 308 -21.02 12.81 -6.46
N THR A 309 -20.83 12.62 -5.16
CA THR A 309 -19.57 12.92 -4.48
C THR A 309 -18.43 11.99 -4.92
N PRO A 310 -17.18 12.36 -4.68
CA PRO A 310 -16.04 11.46 -4.89
C PRO A 310 -16.20 10.10 -4.19
N LEU A 311 -16.65 10.08 -2.93
CA LEU A 311 -16.87 8.83 -2.19
C LEU A 311 -18.03 8.02 -2.74
N GLY A 312 -19.12 8.66 -3.19
CA GLY A 312 -20.25 7.98 -3.83
C GLY A 312 -19.85 7.33 -5.15
N LYS A 313 -19.02 8.00 -5.95
CA LYS A 313 -18.44 7.45 -7.20
C LYS A 313 -17.50 6.28 -6.90
N GLN A 314 -16.65 6.40 -5.90
CA GLN A 314 -15.77 5.30 -5.46
C GLN A 314 -16.60 4.11 -4.95
N ALA A 315 -17.60 4.33 -4.12
CA ALA A 315 -18.52 3.27 -3.66
C ALA A 315 -19.18 2.55 -4.84
N SER A 316 -19.60 3.30 -5.87
CA SER A 316 -20.19 2.73 -7.09
C SER A 316 -19.18 1.86 -7.86
N ALA A 317 -17.92 2.29 -7.96
CA ALA A 317 -16.84 1.54 -8.60
C ALA A 317 -16.57 0.20 -7.86
N TYR A 318 -16.42 0.25 -6.53
CA TYR A 318 -16.29 -0.97 -5.72
C TYR A 318 -17.47 -1.93 -5.89
N LEU A 319 -18.70 -1.41 -5.85
CA LEU A 319 -19.90 -2.22 -6.04
C LEU A 319 -19.99 -2.85 -7.43
N ALA A 320 -19.52 -2.17 -8.48
CA ALA A 320 -19.43 -2.71 -9.83
C ALA A 320 -18.46 -3.89 -9.90
N VAL A 321 -17.26 -3.73 -9.35
CA VAL A 321 -16.25 -4.80 -9.27
C VAL A 321 -16.78 -6.01 -8.47
N LEU A 322 -17.42 -5.77 -7.33
CA LEU A 322 -17.97 -6.84 -6.51
C LEU A 322 -19.11 -7.61 -7.20
N ARG A 323 -19.84 -6.98 -8.12
CA ARG A 323 -20.85 -7.68 -8.94
C ARG A 323 -20.21 -8.63 -9.95
N SER A 324 -19.16 -8.18 -10.65
CA SER A 324 -18.48 -9.00 -11.67
C SER A 324 -17.82 -10.26 -11.10
N VAL A 325 -17.47 -10.25 -9.79
CA VAL A 325 -16.87 -11.40 -9.11
C VAL A 325 -17.91 -12.38 -8.57
N GLY A 326 -19.12 -11.91 -8.26
CA GLY A 326 -20.21 -12.76 -7.72
C GLY A 326 -21.04 -13.51 -8.77
N THR A 327 -20.80 -13.25 -10.06
CA THR A 327 -21.53 -13.87 -11.21
C THR A 327 -20.70 -14.94 -11.93
N ARG A 328 -19.60 -15.38 -11.38
CA ARG A 328 -18.76 -16.44 -11.96
C ARG A 328 -18.56 -17.59 -10.98
#